data_9a361ce0bea1b4a8dd93fd4a0e490d0a
#
_entry.id   9a361ce0bea1b4a8dd93fd4a0e490d0a
#
_cell.length_a   1.000
_cell.length_b   1.000
_cell.length_c   1.000
_cell.angle_alpha   90.00
_cell.angle_beta   90.00
_cell.angle_gamma   90.00
#
_symmetry.space_group_name_H-M   'P 1'
#
loop_
_entity.id
_entity.type
_entity.pdbx_description
1 polymer ?
#
loop_
_entity_poly.entity_id
_entity_poly.type
_entity_poly.pdbx_seq_one_letter_code
_entity_poly.pdbx_strand_id
1 'polypeptide(L)'
;MSFFEQIKPSIKNKWLDYYENNHEWLSLLMDNGEFVDTPDGGRRPQGSVVVGAVSSMEPRLAEILYHFFLVHANYDTIVDVLGLNFDPTKHLKTLQSSGAAAKPAVAPAPKAPAPAES
;
A
#
# COMPACT_ATOMS: atom_id res chain seq x y z
N MET A 1 18.22 -9.70 13.20
CA MET A 1 17.21 -8.87 12.57
C MET A 1 15.89 -9.02 13.28
N SER A 2 15.21 -7.93 13.52
CA SER A 2 13.96 -7.98 14.28
C SER A 2 12.84 -8.60 13.45
N PHE A 3 11.84 -9.10 14.16
CA PHE A 3 10.65 -9.62 13.51
C PHE A 3 10.04 -8.58 12.56
N PHE A 4 10.00 -7.34 13.02
CA PHE A 4 9.42 -6.25 12.23
C PHE A 4 10.18 -6.05 10.91
N GLU A 5 11.52 -6.07 10.97
CA GLU A 5 12.30 -5.91 9.75
C GLU A 5 12.09 -7.07 8.79
N GLN A 6 11.79 -8.24 9.32
CA GLN A 6 11.58 -9.40 8.48
C GLN A 6 10.27 -9.32 7.69
N ILE A 7 9.25 -8.70 8.25
CA ILE A 7 7.96 -8.67 7.57
C ILE A 7 7.75 -7.43 6.70
N LYS A 8 8.60 -6.42 6.80
CA LYS A 8 8.40 -5.18 6.02
C LYS A 8 8.33 -5.41 4.52
N PRO A 9 9.21 -6.20 3.91
CA PRO A 9 9.09 -6.42 2.46
C PRO A 9 7.76 -7.08 2.08
N SER A 10 7.30 -7.99 2.91
CA SER A 10 6.02 -8.66 2.66
C SER A 10 4.87 -7.66 2.77
N ILE A 11 4.92 -6.78 3.75
CA ILE A 11 3.89 -5.76 3.92
C ILE A 11 3.84 -4.85 2.71
N LYS A 12 5.01 -4.44 2.21
CA LYS A 12 5.07 -3.56 1.05
C LYS A 12 4.45 -4.23 -0.17
N ASN A 13 4.77 -5.49 -0.40
CA ASN A 13 4.22 -6.21 -1.54
C ASN A 13 2.71 -6.35 -1.41
N LYS A 14 2.22 -6.61 -0.21
CA LYS A 14 0.79 -6.74 0.02
C LYS A 14 0.06 -5.42 -0.21
N TRP A 15 0.68 -4.32 0.23
CA TRP A 15 0.09 -3.00 -0.01
C TRP A 15 0.01 -2.70 -1.48
N LEU A 16 1.08 -2.97 -2.24
CA LEU A 16 1.09 -2.71 -3.67
C LEU A 16 0.06 -3.56 -4.40
N ASP A 17 -0.07 -4.84 -4.02
CA ASP A 17 -1.08 -5.71 -4.61
C ASP A 17 -2.48 -5.18 -4.31
N TYR A 18 -2.71 -4.79 -3.08
CA TYR A 18 -4.01 -4.26 -2.68
C TYR A 18 -4.33 -2.99 -3.47
N TYR A 19 -3.34 -2.09 -3.56
CA TYR A 19 -3.54 -0.84 -4.28
C TYR A 19 -3.85 -1.09 -5.75
N GLU A 20 -3.12 -1.99 -6.37
CA GLU A 20 -3.32 -2.29 -7.77
C GLU A 20 -4.70 -2.89 -8.02
N ASN A 21 -5.13 -3.78 -7.16
CA ASN A 21 -6.42 -4.44 -7.31
C ASN A 21 -7.60 -3.54 -6.98
N ASN A 22 -7.36 -2.47 -6.24
CA ASN A 22 -8.42 -1.56 -5.81
C ASN A 22 -8.20 -0.14 -6.33
N HIS A 23 -7.42 -0.02 -7.39
CA HIS A 23 -6.96 1.27 -7.88
C HIS A 23 -8.11 2.23 -8.23
N GLU A 24 -9.16 1.72 -8.83
CA GLU A 24 -10.25 2.60 -9.27
C GLU A 24 -10.89 3.35 -8.13
N TRP A 25 -11.30 2.63 -7.09
CA TRP A 25 -11.98 3.32 -6.01
C TRP A 25 -11.02 4.06 -5.09
N LEU A 26 -9.78 3.58 -4.97
CA LEU A 26 -8.79 4.30 -4.18
C LEU A 26 -8.42 5.62 -4.84
N SER A 27 -8.30 5.64 -6.17
CA SER A 27 -8.05 6.89 -6.88
C SER A 27 -9.19 7.87 -6.69
N LEU A 28 -10.41 7.39 -6.77
CA LEU A 28 -11.58 8.23 -6.56
C LEU A 28 -11.62 8.79 -5.15
N LEU A 29 -11.29 7.95 -4.17
CA LEU A 29 -11.22 8.38 -2.78
C LEU A 29 -10.22 9.52 -2.63
N MET A 30 -9.04 9.38 -3.23
CA MET A 30 -8.03 10.43 -3.17
C MET A 30 -8.47 11.69 -3.91
N ASP A 31 -9.15 11.52 -5.03
CA ASP A 31 -9.67 12.66 -5.76
C ASP A 31 -10.70 13.43 -4.94
N ASN A 32 -11.34 12.77 -4.00
CA ASN A 32 -12.29 13.41 -3.09
C ASN A 32 -11.59 14.06 -1.89
N GLY A 33 -10.27 14.08 -1.86
CA GLY A 33 -9.52 14.76 -0.81
C GLY A 33 -8.99 13.85 0.27
N GLU A 34 -9.23 12.55 0.17
CA GLU A 34 -8.78 11.60 1.19
C GLU A 34 -7.38 11.09 0.84
N PHE A 35 -6.40 11.96 0.94
CA PHE A 35 -5.04 11.59 0.62
C PHE A 35 -4.03 12.36 1.46
N VAL A 36 -2.79 11.90 1.43
CA VAL A 36 -1.67 12.56 2.08
C VAL A 36 -0.57 12.72 1.04
N ASP A 37 0.07 13.88 1.02
CA ASP A 37 1.22 14.09 0.13
C ASP A 37 2.38 13.23 0.59
N THR A 38 3.11 12.69 -0.38
CA THR A 38 4.23 11.81 -0.07
C THR A 38 5.56 12.49 -0.37
N PRO A 39 6.64 12.05 0.30
CA PRO A 39 7.95 12.67 0.08
C PRO A 39 8.47 12.56 -1.35
N ASP A 40 7.96 11.60 -2.12
CA ASP A 40 8.38 11.42 -3.51
C ASP A 40 7.63 12.31 -4.47
N GLY A 41 6.92 13.31 -3.96
CA GLY A 41 6.24 14.26 -4.83
C GLY A 41 4.89 13.80 -5.34
N GLY A 42 4.33 12.78 -4.74
CA GLY A 42 3.02 12.26 -5.13
C GLY A 42 2.02 12.26 -4.00
N ARG A 43 1.14 11.27 -4.01
CA ARG A 43 0.11 11.17 -2.99
C ARG A 43 -0.19 9.70 -2.70
N ARG A 44 -0.73 9.43 -1.55
CA ARG A 44 -1.20 8.10 -1.17
C ARG A 44 -2.51 8.22 -0.42
N PRO A 45 -3.25 7.13 -0.28
CA PRO A 45 -4.44 7.17 0.57
C PRO A 45 -4.07 7.51 2.00
N GLN A 46 -5.04 7.98 2.76
CA GLN A 46 -4.79 8.33 4.15
C GLN A 46 -4.29 7.13 4.93
N GLY A 47 -3.57 7.42 6.01
CA GLY A 47 -2.94 6.37 6.79
C GLY A 47 -3.89 5.31 7.30
N SER A 48 -5.11 5.70 7.67
CA SER A 48 -6.08 4.72 8.17
C SER A 48 -6.45 3.70 7.10
N VAL A 49 -6.48 4.11 5.84
CA VAL A 49 -6.77 3.20 4.73
C VAL A 49 -5.60 2.24 4.54
N VAL A 50 -4.38 2.78 4.53
CA VAL A 50 -3.19 1.96 4.34
C VAL A 50 -3.05 0.94 5.47
N VAL A 51 -3.15 1.39 6.70
CA VAL A 51 -3.02 0.50 7.87
C VAL A 51 -4.12 -0.55 7.89
N GLY A 52 -5.34 -0.14 7.60
CA GLY A 52 -6.46 -1.08 7.56
C GLY A 52 -6.25 -2.16 6.51
N ALA A 53 -5.78 -1.75 5.33
CA ALA A 53 -5.57 -2.71 4.24
C ALA A 53 -4.48 -3.73 4.59
N VAL A 54 -3.30 -3.23 5.04
CA VAL A 54 -2.20 -4.17 5.28
C VAL A 54 -2.44 -5.03 6.51
N SER A 55 -3.14 -4.50 7.52
CA SER A 55 -3.41 -5.30 8.70
C SER A 55 -4.37 -6.45 8.41
N SER A 56 -5.23 -6.28 7.42
CA SER A 56 -6.14 -7.35 7.04
C SER A 56 -5.41 -8.48 6.31
N MET A 57 -4.28 -8.16 5.72
CA MET A 57 -3.52 -9.15 4.95
C MET A 57 -2.32 -9.70 5.71
N GLU A 58 -1.94 -9.06 6.80
CA GLU A 58 -0.82 -9.52 7.60
C GLU A 58 -1.24 -9.53 9.06
N PRO A 59 -1.83 -10.63 9.52
CA PRO A 59 -2.35 -10.69 10.90
C PRO A 59 -1.29 -10.43 11.97
N ARG A 60 -0.03 -10.69 11.68
CA ARG A 60 1.04 -10.44 12.65
C ARG A 60 1.19 -8.97 13.00
N LEU A 61 0.64 -8.08 12.18
CA LEU A 61 0.70 -6.65 12.47
C LEU A 61 -0.19 -6.26 13.65
N ALA A 62 -1.19 -7.05 13.98
CA ALA A 62 -2.14 -6.67 15.02
C ALA A 62 -1.45 -6.32 16.34
N GLU A 63 -0.49 -7.15 16.74
CA GLU A 63 0.22 -6.91 17.99
C GLU A 63 1.08 -5.66 17.92
N ILE A 64 1.72 -5.44 16.78
CA ILE A 64 2.55 -4.25 16.57
C ILE A 64 1.69 -3.01 16.62
N LEU A 65 0.53 -3.05 15.96
CA LEU A 65 -0.37 -1.90 15.95
C LEU A 65 -0.90 -1.59 17.34
N TYR A 66 -1.19 -2.63 18.12
CA TYR A 66 -1.63 -2.44 19.49
C TYR A 66 -0.61 -1.61 20.28
N HIS A 67 0.67 -1.97 20.13
CA HIS A 67 1.72 -1.25 20.85
C HIS A 67 1.89 0.19 20.34
N PHE A 68 1.76 0.41 19.03
CA PHE A 68 1.82 1.76 18.49
C PHE A 68 0.74 2.65 19.10
N PHE A 69 -0.47 2.13 19.20
CA PHE A 69 -1.57 2.94 19.70
C PHE A 69 -1.53 3.12 21.21
N LEU A 70 -0.86 2.21 21.92
CA LEU A 70 -0.63 2.41 23.34
C LEU A 70 0.20 3.66 23.61
N VAL A 71 1.11 3.99 22.68
CA VAL A 71 1.95 5.19 22.84
C VAL A 71 1.41 6.35 22.00
N HIS A 72 0.16 6.26 21.61
CA HIS A 72 -0.54 7.33 20.88
C HIS A 72 0.09 7.71 19.54
N ALA A 73 0.72 6.75 18.87
CA ALA A 73 1.23 7.00 17.53
C ALA A 73 0.07 7.23 16.58
N ASN A 74 0.24 8.14 15.63
CA ASN A 74 -0.81 8.39 14.65
C ASN A 74 -0.60 7.52 13.41
N TYR A 75 -1.62 7.48 12.55
CA TYR A 75 -1.57 6.64 11.37
C TYR A 75 -0.41 7.00 10.44
N ASP A 76 -0.11 8.29 10.28
CA ASP A 76 0.96 8.68 9.37
C ASP A 76 2.32 8.24 9.87
N THR A 77 2.53 8.30 11.18
CA THR A 77 3.76 7.78 11.76
C THR A 77 3.88 6.28 11.52
N ILE A 78 2.79 5.55 11.69
CA ILE A 78 2.78 4.11 11.48
C ILE A 78 3.10 3.78 10.03
N VAL A 79 2.48 4.50 9.09
CA VAL A 79 2.73 4.29 7.68
C VAL A 79 4.21 4.51 7.35
N ASP A 80 4.80 5.54 7.94
CA ASP A 80 6.21 5.84 7.71
C ASP A 80 7.11 4.74 8.26
N VAL A 81 6.83 4.27 9.47
CA VAL A 81 7.61 3.20 10.09
C VAL A 81 7.48 1.90 9.30
N LEU A 82 6.30 1.64 8.74
CA LEU A 82 6.09 0.45 7.93
C LEU A 82 6.77 0.54 6.56
N GLY A 83 7.30 1.70 6.20
CA GLY A 83 7.94 1.89 4.91
C GLY A 83 6.96 2.08 3.78
N LEU A 84 5.75 2.55 4.08
CA LEU A 84 4.70 2.68 3.07
C LEU A 84 4.41 4.13 2.70
N ASN A 85 5.26 5.07 3.13
CA ASN A 85 5.02 6.48 2.85
C ASN A 85 5.56 6.88 1.49
N PHE A 86 4.92 6.39 0.45
CA PHE A 86 5.28 6.67 -0.94
C PHE A 86 4.02 6.65 -1.80
N ASP A 87 4.15 7.19 -3.00
CA ASP A 87 3.04 7.17 -3.96
C ASP A 87 3.00 5.80 -4.64
N PRO A 88 1.98 4.99 -4.37
CA PRO A 88 1.96 3.64 -4.93
C PRO A 88 1.85 3.62 -6.45
N THR A 89 1.21 4.62 -7.04
CA THR A 89 1.11 4.70 -8.50
C THR A 89 2.49 4.90 -9.11
N LYS A 90 3.27 5.83 -8.55
CA LYS A 90 4.62 6.07 -9.04
C LYS A 90 5.49 4.84 -8.88
N HIS A 91 5.38 4.18 -7.75
CA HIS A 91 6.20 3.00 -7.48
C HIS A 91 5.87 1.88 -8.46
N LEU A 92 4.59 1.65 -8.71
CA LEU A 92 4.19 0.62 -9.67
C LEU A 92 4.67 0.94 -11.08
N LYS A 93 4.63 2.19 -11.48
CA LYS A 93 5.14 2.59 -12.78
C LYS A 93 6.64 2.36 -12.88
N THR A 94 7.36 2.63 -11.82
CA THR A 94 8.80 2.42 -11.79
C THR A 94 9.11 0.93 -11.96
N LEU A 95 8.39 0.07 -11.27
CA LEU A 95 8.58 -1.36 -11.40
C LEU A 95 8.32 -1.82 -12.82
N GLN A 96 7.27 -1.31 -13.44
CA GLN A 96 6.93 -1.68 -14.81
C GLN A 96 7.99 -1.23 -15.79
N SER A 97 8.49 -0.01 -15.63
CA SER A 97 9.48 0.51 -16.58
C SER A 97 10.85 -0.07 -16.36
N SER A 98 11.11 -0.65 -15.20
CA SER A 98 12.43 -1.22 -14.93
C SER A 98 12.54 -2.67 -15.39
N GLY A 99 11.49 -3.18 -15.97
CA GLY A 99 11.56 -4.55 -16.45
C GLY A 99 11.19 -5.56 -15.41
N ALA A 100 11.19 -5.16 -14.19
CA ALA A 100 10.77 -6.06 -13.15
C ALA A 100 9.37 -6.43 -13.44
N ALA A 101 8.83 -5.65 -14.24
CA ALA A 101 7.49 -5.87 -14.55
C ALA A 101 7.33 -7.06 -15.37
N ALA A 102 8.33 -7.56 -15.71
CA ALA A 102 8.20 -8.73 -16.49
C ALA A 102 7.45 -9.77 -15.79
N LYS A 103 7.02 -9.48 -14.69
CA LYS A 103 6.19 -10.39 -14.10
C LYS A 103 5.07 -10.50 -14.99
N PRO A 104 4.95 -11.44 -15.45
CA PRO A 104 3.99 -11.69 -16.36
C PRO A 104 2.71 -11.38 -16.13
N ALA A 105 2.66 -11.24 -16.27
CA ALA A 105 1.80 -11.06 -16.25
C ALA A 105 0.85 -11.38 -15.92
N VAL A 106 0.85 -11.53 -15.69
CA VAL A 106 0.14 -11.67 -15.37
C VAL A 106 -0.71 -11.22 -15.63
N ALA A 107 -0.84 -11.06 -15.94
CA ALA A 107 -1.44 -10.73 -16.21
C ALA A 107 -2.19 -10.34 -16.46
N PRO A 108 -2.55 -10.12 -16.72
CA PRO A 108 -3.37 -9.67 -16.85
C PRO A 108 -4.22 -9.75 -16.79
N ALA A 109 -4.52 -9.92 -16.60
CA ALA A 109 -5.14 -9.95 -16.48
C ALA A 109 -5.94 -9.80 -16.28
N PRO A 110 -6.20 -9.86 -16.13
CA PRO A 110 -6.89 -9.77 -15.91
C PRO A 110 -7.57 -9.29 -15.51
N LYS A 111 -7.66 -8.95 -15.32
CA LYS A 111 -8.20 -8.33 -15.08
C LYS A 111 -9.03 -8.12 -15.30
N ALA A 112 -9.38 -8.30 -15.16
CA ALA A 112 -9.97 -7.91 -15.33
C ALA A 112 -10.63 -7.68 -15.45
N PRO A 113 -11.07 -7.72 -15.42
CA PRO A 113 -11.64 -7.30 -15.56
C PRO A 113 -12.19 -6.90 -15.38
N ALA A 114 -12.43 -6.76 -15.15
CA ALA A 114 -12.80 -6.15 -15.12
C ALA A 114 -13.46 -5.83 -15.04
N PRO A 115 -13.80 -5.76 -15.01
CA PRO A 115 -14.32 -5.25 -15.06
C PRO A 115 -14.70 -4.86 -14.97
N ALA A 116 -14.95 -4.78 -14.81
CA ALA A 116 -15.07 -4.26 -14.91
C ALA A 116 -14.91 -3.88 -14.87
N GLU A 117 -14.78 -3.95 -14.80
CA GLU A 117 -14.46 -3.46 -14.89
C GLU A 117 -14.03 -3.15 -15.18
N SER A 118 -14.30 -3.22 -15.05
CA SER A 118 -13.73 -2.93 -15.46
C SER A 118 -13.56 -2.87 -15.76
#